data_82e9b487cfa5ebe0fc193e4ec4bfcee3
#
_entry.id   82e9b487cfa5ebe0fc193e4ec4bfcee3
#
_cell.length_a   1.000
_cell.length_b   1.000
_cell.length_c   1.000
_cell.angle_alpha   90.00
_cell.angle_beta   90.00
_cell.angle_gamma   90.00
#
_symmetry.space_group_name_H-M   'P 1'
#
loop_
_entity.id
_entity.type
_entity.pdbx_description
1 polymer ?
#
loop_
_entity_poly.entity_id
_entity_poly.type
_entity_poly.pdbx_seq_one_letter_code
_entity_poly.pdbx_strand_id
1 'polypeptide(L)'
;DWSSDVCSSDLTELAPKRSRGLIQSMVELLVGIPSVVYGFIGLAVLVPVIRNLFGGTGSGILTATLVLFVMILPTITSLTIESLRSVPRDYRSASFALGATMWQTMHRVILRAALPGILTAVIFGMARAFGEALAVQMVIGNAAVMPTSLISPSATLTSILTAGIGNTVMGTLPNDALWSLALVLLLMSLIFNLLVRTINKKGVEQH
;
A
#
# COMPACT_ATOMS: atom_id res chain seq x y z
N ASP A 1 11.60 1.97 -34.74
CA ASP A 1 11.15 1.70 -33.36
C ASP A 1 9.65 1.42 -33.22
N TRP A 2 9.17 0.61 -34.17
CA TRP A 2 7.79 0.12 -34.21
C TRP A 2 7.49 -0.88 -33.09
N SER A 3 8.52 -1.38 -32.40
CA SER A 3 8.38 -2.46 -31.41
C SER A 3 7.99 -2.00 -30.00
N SER A 4 8.24 -0.73 -29.66
CA SER A 4 7.88 -0.16 -28.35
C SER A 4 6.41 0.27 -28.26
N ASP A 5 5.82 0.69 -29.39
CA ASP A 5 4.44 1.20 -29.41
C ASP A 5 3.38 0.10 -29.32
N VAL A 6 3.66 -1.11 -29.83
CA VAL A 6 2.70 -2.22 -29.84
C VAL A 6 2.50 -2.81 -28.43
N CYS A 7 3.55 -2.85 -27.60
CA CYS A 7 3.44 -3.40 -26.24
C CYS A 7 2.69 -2.48 -25.28
N SER A 8 2.70 -1.18 -25.58
CA SER A 8 2.01 -0.19 -24.78
C SER A 8 0.53 -0.07 -25.15
N SER A 9 0.13 -0.43 -26.38
CA SER A 9 -1.24 -0.31 -26.85
C SER A 9 -2.20 -1.39 -26.33
N ASP A 10 -1.71 -2.58 -25.99
CA ASP A 10 -2.58 -3.73 -25.69
C ASP A 10 -3.24 -3.73 -24.31
N LEU A 11 -2.59 -3.14 -23.30
CA LEU A 11 -3.22 -2.93 -21.98
C LEU A 11 -4.23 -1.77 -22.00
N THR A 12 -4.36 -1.07 -23.13
CA THR A 12 -4.97 0.23 -23.24
C THR A 12 -6.02 0.41 -24.30
N GLU A 13 -6.40 -0.65 -24.97
CA GLU A 13 -7.62 -0.59 -25.80
C GLU A 13 -8.88 -0.31 -24.99
N LEU A 14 -8.83 -0.49 -23.63
CA LEU A 14 -9.92 -0.11 -22.73
C LEU A 14 -9.86 1.35 -22.26
N ALA A 15 -8.72 2.04 -22.41
CA ALA A 15 -8.59 3.45 -22.04
C ALA A 15 -8.00 4.28 -23.17
N PRO A 16 -8.55 5.47 -23.51
CA PRO A 16 -8.04 6.34 -24.55
C PRO A 16 -6.59 6.76 -24.25
N LYS A 17 -5.74 6.79 -25.29
CA LYS A 17 -4.28 7.06 -25.19
C LYS A 17 -3.92 8.33 -24.37
N ARG A 18 -4.80 9.32 -24.35
CA ARG A 18 -4.60 10.58 -23.59
C ARG A 18 -4.75 10.42 -22.09
N SER A 19 -5.71 9.60 -21.62
CA SER A 19 -5.95 9.40 -20.18
C SER A 19 -4.90 8.52 -19.53
N ARG A 20 -4.21 7.69 -20.31
CA ARG A 20 -3.19 6.74 -19.85
C ARG A 20 -1.93 7.42 -19.32
N GLY A 21 -1.33 8.31 -20.10
CA GLY A 21 -0.14 9.07 -19.66
C GLY A 21 -0.44 9.89 -18.42
N LEU A 22 -1.64 10.48 -18.38
CA LEU A 22 -2.08 11.29 -17.26
C LEU A 22 -2.29 10.45 -15.99
N ILE A 23 -2.93 9.28 -16.07
CA ILE A 23 -3.10 8.35 -14.93
C ILE A 23 -1.74 7.85 -14.43
N GLN A 24 -0.84 7.46 -15.33
CA GLN A 24 0.49 6.99 -14.95
C GLN A 24 1.28 8.10 -14.26
N SER A 25 1.30 9.31 -14.81
CA SER A 25 1.99 10.46 -14.19
C SER A 25 1.36 10.82 -12.84
N MET A 26 0.03 10.74 -12.69
CA MET A 26 -0.63 10.94 -11.40
C MET A 26 -0.23 9.89 -10.37
N VAL A 27 -0.17 8.61 -10.75
CA VAL A 27 0.26 7.52 -9.85
C VAL A 27 1.71 7.74 -9.42
N GLU A 28 2.60 8.07 -10.34
CA GLU A 28 4.01 8.33 -10.05
C GLU A 28 4.19 9.55 -9.12
N LEU A 29 3.44 10.63 -9.35
CA LEU A 29 3.42 11.79 -8.47
C LEU A 29 2.93 11.42 -7.07
N LEU A 30 1.84 10.67 -6.95
CA LEU A 30 1.29 10.23 -5.67
C LEU A 30 2.26 9.33 -4.89
N VAL A 31 3.00 8.45 -5.57
CA VAL A 31 4.04 7.63 -4.91
C VAL A 31 5.16 8.49 -4.32
N GLY A 32 5.49 9.62 -4.96
CA GLY A 32 6.54 10.55 -4.52
C GLY A 32 6.14 11.48 -3.38
N ILE A 33 4.85 11.58 -3.03
CA ILE A 33 4.40 12.46 -1.94
C ILE A 33 4.85 11.93 -0.58
N PRO A 34 5.49 12.76 0.29
CA PRO A 34 5.82 12.39 1.65
C PRO A 34 4.57 11.96 2.46
N SER A 35 4.70 10.91 3.26
CA SER A 35 3.57 10.36 4.05
C SER A 35 2.93 11.39 5.00
N VAL A 36 3.72 12.33 5.52
CA VAL A 36 3.24 13.42 6.37
C VAL A 36 2.17 14.26 5.67
N VAL A 37 2.29 14.47 4.35
CA VAL A 37 1.30 15.24 3.58
C VAL A 37 -0.04 14.50 3.53
N TYR A 38 -0.02 13.18 3.37
CA TYR A 38 -1.24 12.36 3.45
C TYR A 38 -1.88 12.44 4.83
N GLY A 39 -1.07 12.41 5.91
CA GLY A 39 -1.53 12.59 7.27
C GLY A 39 -2.17 13.97 7.49
N PHE A 40 -1.54 15.01 6.98
CA PHE A 40 -2.06 16.40 7.07
C PHE A 40 -3.38 16.58 6.31
N ILE A 41 -3.48 16.06 5.08
CA ILE A 41 -4.73 16.06 4.31
C ILE A 41 -5.80 15.24 5.03
N GLY A 42 -5.43 14.08 5.58
CA GLY A 42 -6.33 13.27 6.42
C GLY A 42 -6.87 14.04 7.61
N LEU A 43 -6.01 14.77 8.32
CA LEU A 43 -6.40 15.61 9.45
C LEU A 43 -7.30 16.78 9.04
N ALA A 44 -6.96 17.44 7.94
CA ALA A 44 -7.68 18.64 7.50
C ALA A 44 -9.02 18.35 6.81
N VAL A 45 -9.12 17.20 6.12
CA VAL A 45 -10.29 16.85 5.29
C VAL A 45 -11.04 15.65 5.86
N LEU A 46 -10.38 14.50 6.06
CA LEU A 46 -11.07 13.27 6.45
C LEU A 46 -11.59 13.32 7.88
N VAL A 47 -10.83 13.86 8.83
CA VAL A 47 -11.27 13.99 10.24
C VAL A 47 -12.56 14.81 10.35
N PRO A 48 -12.68 16.01 9.75
CA PRO A 48 -13.95 16.76 9.76
C PRO A 48 -15.10 16.03 9.07
N VAL A 49 -14.83 15.38 7.94
CA VAL A 49 -15.87 14.62 7.20
C VAL A 49 -16.40 13.47 8.06
N ILE A 50 -15.53 12.68 8.67
CA ILE A 50 -15.92 11.53 9.51
C ILE A 50 -16.64 12.02 10.76
N ARG A 51 -16.19 13.12 11.37
CA ARG A 51 -16.87 13.75 12.50
C ARG A 51 -18.31 14.16 12.14
N ASN A 52 -18.50 14.74 10.96
CA ASN A 52 -19.84 15.19 10.52
C ASN A 52 -20.76 14.01 10.17
N LEU A 53 -20.22 12.92 9.64
CA LEU A 53 -21.02 11.76 9.21
C LEU A 53 -21.37 10.83 10.37
N PHE A 54 -20.43 10.58 11.28
CA PHE A 54 -20.56 9.55 12.32
C PHE A 54 -20.54 10.14 13.75
N GLY A 55 -20.28 11.44 13.91
CA GLY A 55 -20.11 12.06 15.22
C GLY A 55 -18.73 11.77 15.84
N GLY A 56 -18.59 12.06 17.13
CA GLY A 56 -17.36 11.84 17.88
C GLY A 56 -16.24 12.83 17.54
N THR A 57 -14.98 12.42 17.70
CA THR A 57 -13.80 13.26 17.42
C THR A 57 -13.44 13.32 15.93
N GLY A 58 -13.89 12.33 15.15
CA GLY A 58 -13.49 12.12 13.76
C GLY A 58 -12.10 11.49 13.60
N SER A 59 -11.27 11.52 14.63
CA SER A 59 -9.99 10.81 14.69
C SER A 59 -10.19 9.42 15.23
N GLY A 60 -9.60 8.41 14.60
CA GLY A 60 -9.76 7.01 15.02
C GLY A 60 -9.23 6.02 13.99
N ILE A 61 -9.50 4.75 14.23
CA ILE A 61 -9.04 3.64 13.40
C ILE A 61 -9.56 3.77 11.97
N LEU A 62 -10.84 4.16 11.79
CA LEU A 62 -11.44 4.33 10.46
C LEU A 62 -10.70 5.38 9.63
N THR A 63 -10.44 6.56 10.23
CA THR A 63 -9.73 7.64 9.55
C THR A 63 -8.30 7.22 9.19
N ALA A 64 -7.59 6.58 10.12
CA ALA A 64 -6.24 6.08 9.89
C ALA A 64 -6.20 5.04 8.76
N THR A 65 -7.17 4.11 8.74
CA THR A 65 -7.29 3.10 7.68
C THR A 65 -7.52 3.72 6.30
N LEU A 66 -8.38 4.73 6.21
CA LEU A 66 -8.64 5.43 4.95
C LEU A 66 -7.41 6.19 4.44
N VAL A 67 -6.68 6.87 5.33
CA VAL A 67 -5.42 7.55 4.96
C VAL A 67 -4.39 6.54 4.46
N LEU A 68 -4.20 5.43 5.17
CA LEU A 68 -3.30 4.35 4.76
C LEU A 68 -3.70 3.74 3.42
N PHE A 69 -4.99 3.49 3.22
CA PHE A 69 -5.50 2.95 1.97
C PHE A 69 -5.16 3.86 0.78
N VAL A 70 -5.47 5.16 0.87
CA VAL A 70 -5.17 6.13 -0.19
C VAL A 70 -3.67 6.22 -0.45
N MET A 71 -2.83 6.14 0.58
CA MET A 71 -1.36 6.22 0.46
C MET A 71 -0.75 4.96 -0.19
N ILE A 72 -1.29 3.78 0.13
CA ILE A 72 -0.73 2.50 -0.33
C ILE A 72 -1.19 2.17 -1.76
N LEU A 73 -2.41 2.57 -2.12
CA LEU A 73 -3.03 2.25 -3.41
C LEU A 73 -2.15 2.64 -4.62
N PRO A 74 -1.53 3.84 -4.71
CA PRO A 74 -0.65 4.19 -5.81
C PRO A 74 0.57 3.27 -5.91
N THR A 75 1.16 2.89 -4.76
CA THR A 75 2.33 2.00 -4.71
C THR A 75 1.99 0.60 -5.24
N ILE A 76 0.88 0.01 -4.79
CA ILE A 76 0.42 -1.29 -5.28
C ILE A 76 0.10 -1.21 -6.78
N THR A 77 -0.57 -0.15 -7.21
CA THR A 77 -0.93 0.05 -8.62
C THR A 77 0.31 0.15 -9.50
N SER A 78 1.32 0.93 -9.12
CA SER A 78 2.57 1.10 -9.88
C SER A 78 3.30 -0.24 -10.05
N LEU A 79 3.51 -0.98 -8.96
CA LEU A 79 4.17 -2.29 -8.98
C LEU A 79 3.36 -3.36 -9.74
N THR A 80 2.03 -3.30 -9.66
CA THR A 80 1.13 -4.18 -10.44
C THR A 80 1.26 -3.92 -11.93
N ILE A 81 1.29 -2.65 -12.35
CA ILE A 81 1.50 -2.28 -13.76
C ILE A 81 2.85 -2.79 -14.25
N GLU A 82 3.91 -2.63 -13.45
CA GLU A 82 5.24 -3.13 -13.79
C GLU A 82 5.26 -4.65 -13.92
N SER A 83 4.60 -5.38 -13.02
CA SER A 83 4.46 -6.83 -13.08
C SER A 83 3.72 -7.30 -14.34
N LEU A 84 2.67 -6.59 -14.76
CA LEU A 84 1.94 -6.89 -16.00
C LEU A 84 2.79 -6.60 -17.24
N ARG A 85 3.63 -5.57 -17.21
CA ARG A 85 4.56 -5.22 -18.31
C ARG A 85 5.74 -6.18 -18.44
N SER A 86 6.14 -6.82 -17.36
CA SER A 86 7.26 -7.78 -17.35
C SER A 86 6.93 -9.12 -18.02
N VAL A 87 5.64 -9.42 -18.28
CA VAL A 87 5.22 -10.65 -18.97
C VAL A 87 5.74 -10.65 -20.41
N PRO A 88 6.50 -11.69 -20.82
CA PRO A 88 7.07 -11.78 -22.16
C PRO A 88 6.00 -11.71 -23.25
N ARG A 89 6.33 -11.04 -24.36
CA ARG A 89 5.40 -10.88 -25.50
C ARG A 89 4.99 -12.21 -26.14
N ASP A 90 5.85 -13.21 -26.05
CA ASP A 90 5.61 -14.54 -26.62
C ASP A 90 4.35 -15.19 -26.06
N TYR A 91 3.99 -14.91 -24.80
CA TYR A 91 2.74 -15.40 -24.21
C TYR A 91 1.51 -14.85 -24.95
N ARG A 92 1.57 -13.60 -25.42
CA ARG A 92 0.49 -12.98 -26.19
C ARG A 92 0.40 -13.53 -27.60
N SER A 93 1.55 -13.56 -28.30
CA SER A 93 1.61 -14.06 -29.67
C SER A 93 1.19 -15.51 -29.76
N ALA A 94 1.61 -16.37 -28.83
CA ALA A 94 1.18 -17.76 -28.73
C ALA A 94 -0.34 -17.88 -28.48
N SER A 95 -0.88 -17.07 -27.58
CA SER A 95 -2.34 -17.06 -27.30
C SER A 95 -3.17 -16.66 -28.51
N PHE A 96 -2.75 -15.63 -29.24
CA PHE A 96 -3.41 -15.19 -30.47
C PHE A 96 -3.28 -16.22 -31.60
N ALA A 97 -2.12 -16.91 -31.71
CA ALA A 97 -1.94 -17.99 -32.67
C ALA A 97 -2.89 -19.17 -32.45
N LEU A 98 -3.31 -19.39 -31.21
CA LEU A 98 -4.33 -20.39 -30.84
C LEU A 98 -5.78 -19.87 -31.01
N GLY A 99 -5.98 -18.68 -31.59
CA GLY A 99 -7.31 -18.11 -31.85
C GLY A 99 -7.98 -17.49 -30.63
N ALA A 100 -7.26 -17.21 -29.54
CA ALA A 100 -7.83 -16.56 -28.36
C ALA A 100 -8.17 -15.09 -28.66
N THR A 101 -9.27 -14.60 -28.10
CA THR A 101 -9.63 -13.19 -28.17
C THR A 101 -8.72 -12.37 -27.21
N MET A 102 -8.64 -11.04 -27.44
CA MET A 102 -7.90 -10.12 -26.60
C MET A 102 -8.28 -10.24 -25.11
N TRP A 103 -9.56 -10.32 -24.80
CA TRP A 103 -10.06 -10.50 -23.45
C TRP A 103 -9.64 -11.83 -22.82
N GLN A 104 -9.68 -12.91 -23.58
CA GLN A 104 -9.23 -14.23 -23.12
C GLN A 104 -7.73 -14.23 -22.85
N THR A 105 -6.94 -13.64 -23.75
CA THR A 105 -5.47 -13.51 -23.58
C THR A 105 -5.15 -12.70 -22.31
N MET A 106 -5.82 -11.55 -22.12
CA MET A 106 -5.58 -10.72 -20.95
C MET A 106 -5.90 -11.46 -19.63
N HIS A 107 -7.10 -12.04 -19.53
CA HIS A 107 -7.59 -12.59 -18.27
C HIS A 107 -7.04 -14.01 -17.97
N ARG A 108 -6.84 -14.83 -18.98
CA ARG A 108 -6.40 -16.23 -18.78
C ARG A 108 -4.91 -16.44 -18.89
N VAL A 109 -4.20 -15.60 -19.63
CA VAL A 109 -2.77 -15.78 -19.88
C VAL A 109 -1.96 -14.71 -19.13
N ILE A 110 -2.14 -13.44 -19.45
CA ILE A 110 -1.31 -12.36 -18.92
C ILE A 110 -1.50 -12.17 -17.43
N LEU A 111 -2.74 -12.06 -16.97
CA LEU A 111 -3.04 -11.88 -15.55
C LEU A 111 -2.53 -13.06 -14.71
N ARG A 112 -2.64 -14.29 -15.22
CA ARG A 112 -2.10 -15.47 -14.53
C ARG A 112 -0.59 -15.50 -14.51
N ALA A 113 0.06 -15.13 -15.60
CA ALA A 113 1.53 -15.05 -15.67
C ALA A 113 2.07 -13.93 -14.76
N ALA A 114 1.36 -12.81 -14.62
CA ALA A 114 1.73 -11.70 -13.75
C ALA A 114 1.36 -11.90 -12.27
N LEU A 115 0.55 -12.91 -11.93
CA LEU A 115 0.00 -13.11 -10.59
C LEU A 115 1.06 -13.12 -9.48
N PRO A 116 2.23 -13.78 -9.61
CA PRO A 116 3.29 -13.74 -8.59
C PRO A 116 3.80 -12.33 -8.35
N GLY A 117 3.97 -11.54 -9.41
CA GLY A 117 4.38 -10.15 -9.32
C GLY A 117 3.32 -9.25 -8.68
N ILE A 118 2.04 -9.48 -8.99
CA ILE A 118 0.91 -8.77 -8.37
C ILE A 118 0.84 -9.07 -6.87
N LEU A 119 1.01 -10.33 -6.48
CA LEU A 119 1.07 -10.71 -5.06
C LEU A 119 2.24 -10.01 -4.36
N THR A 120 3.40 -9.96 -5.01
CA THR A 120 4.56 -9.21 -4.49
C THR A 120 4.25 -7.72 -4.31
N ALA A 121 3.54 -7.10 -5.25
CA ALA A 121 3.11 -5.70 -5.16
C ALA A 121 2.20 -5.45 -3.94
N VAL A 122 1.21 -6.31 -3.72
CA VAL A 122 0.32 -6.23 -2.55
C VAL A 122 1.10 -6.37 -1.25
N ILE A 123 1.99 -7.35 -1.17
CA ILE A 123 2.83 -7.63 -0.02
C ILE A 123 3.75 -6.43 0.28
N PHE A 124 4.34 -5.83 -0.74
CA PHE A 124 5.17 -4.64 -0.59
C PHE A 124 4.37 -3.45 -0.06
N GLY A 125 3.14 -3.25 -0.57
CA GLY A 125 2.21 -2.26 -0.05
C GLY A 125 1.86 -2.49 1.43
N MET A 126 1.60 -3.74 1.81
CA MET A 126 1.34 -4.11 3.21
C MET A 126 2.57 -3.86 4.10
N ALA A 127 3.77 -4.22 3.66
CA ALA A 127 5.01 -3.96 4.40
C ALA A 127 5.21 -2.46 4.65
N ARG A 128 4.91 -1.62 3.66
CA ARG A 128 4.93 -0.16 3.80
C ARG A 128 3.92 0.33 4.84
N ALA A 129 2.69 -0.22 4.85
CA ALA A 129 1.67 0.11 5.82
C ALA A 129 2.07 -0.20 7.27
N PHE A 130 2.74 -1.34 7.48
CA PHE A 130 3.22 -1.74 8.81
C PHE A 130 4.25 -0.77 9.39
N GLY A 131 5.09 -0.17 8.54
CA GLY A 131 6.10 0.80 8.95
C GLY A 131 5.61 2.24 9.07
N GLU A 132 4.35 2.52 8.71
CA GLU A 132 3.85 3.89 8.70
C GLU A 132 3.59 4.42 10.12
N ALA A 133 4.23 5.52 10.45
CA ALA A 133 4.11 6.15 11.76
C ALA A 133 3.47 7.53 11.68
N LEU A 134 4.02 8.44 10.86
CA LEU A 134 3.68 9.86 10.89
C LEU A 134 2.28 10.16 10.38
N ALA A 135 1.89 9.58 9.24
CA ALA A 135 0.56 9.82 8.70
C ALA A 135 -0.53 9.28 9.64
N VAL A 136 -0.33 8.10 10.21
CA VAL A 136 -1.26 7.49 11.15
C VAL A 136 -1.34 8.29 12.45
N GLN A 137 -0.20 8.73 13.01
CA GLN A 137 -0.14 9.51 14.23
C GLN A 137 -0.98 10.79 14.16
N MET A 138 -1.06 11.43 12.99
CA MET A 138 -1.82 12.66 12.80
C MET A 138 -3.33 12.47 12.87
N VAL A 139 -3.84 11.28 12.55
CA VAL A 139 -5.28 11.05 12.35
C VAL A 139 -5.91 10.03 13.29
N ILE A 140 -5.12 9.21 14.00
CA ILE A 140 -5.61 8.12 14.84
C ILE A 140 -6.12 8.59 16.20
N GLY A 141 -5.73 9.80 16.64
CA GLY A 141 -6.15 10.39 17.91
C GLY A 141 -5.22 10.15 19.10
N ASN A 142 -4.22 9.27 18.96
CA ASN A 142 -3.14 9.00 19.95
C ASN A 142 -3.61 8.69 21.37
N ALA A 143 -4.81 8.14 21.54
CA ALA A 143 -5.33 7.74 22.83
C ALA A 143 -4.84 6.32 23.19
N ALA A 144 -4.09 6.18 24.26
CA ALA A 144 -3.58 4.89 24.77
C ALA A 144 -4.68 4.12 25.52
N VAL A 145 -5.83 3.92 24.87
CA VAL A 145 -6.98 3.17 25.41
C VAL A 145 -7.44 2.14 24.38
N MET A 146 -8.05 1.05 24.88
CA MET A 146 -8.64 0.06 23.96
C MET A 146 -9.84 0.68 23.24
N PRO A 147 -9.85 0.67 21.89
CA PRO A 147 -10.93 1.23 21.13
C PRO A 147 -12.21 0.40 21.29
N THR A 148 -13.32 1.06 21.57
CA THR A 148 -14.65 0.43 21.66
C THR A 148 -15.36 0.40 20.32
N SER A 149 -14.95 1.24 19.37
CA SER A 149 -15.49 1.31 18.00
C SER A 149 -14.40 1.74 17.01
N LEU A 150 -14.66 1.57 15.71
CA LEU A 150 -13.75 2.00 14.64
C LEU A 150 -13.56 3.53 14.57
N ILE A 151 -14.48 4.28 15.17
CA ILE A 151 -14.46 5.74 15.19
C ILE A 151 -13.74 6.26 16.44
N SER A 152 -13.54 5.40 17.45
CA SER A 152 -12.88 5.79 18.70
C SER A 152 -11.42 6.13 18.47
N PRO A 153 -10.91 7.19 19.11
CA PRO A 153 -9.48 7.46 19.15
C PRO A 153 -8.72 6.26 19.70
N SER A 154 -7.58 5.97 19.11
CA SER A 154 -6.71 4.87 19.50
C SER A 154 -5.25 5.26 19.30
N ALA A 155 -4.33 4.34 19.54
CA ALA A 155 -2.93 4.51 19.24
C ALA A 155 -2.37 3.24 18.59
N THR A 156 -1.38 3.40 17.71
CA THR A 156 -0.58 2.30 17.18
C THR A 156 0.76 2.22 17.90
N LEU A 157 1.42 1.07 17.81
CA LEU A 157 2.78 0.92 18.37
C LEU A 157 3.74 1.96 17.79
N THR A 158 3.62 2.22 16.48
CA THR A 158 4.43 3.22 15.77
C THR A 158 4.14 4.65 16.26
N SER A 159 2.86 5.00 16.46
CA SER A 159 2.49 6.34 16.93
C SER A 159 2.91 6.61 18.38
N ILE A 160 2.78 5.61 19.26
CA ILE A 160 3.25 5.71 20.66
C ILE A 160 4.77 5.88 20.70
N LEU A 161 5.51 5.08 19.90
CA LEU A 161 6.95 5.15 19.84
C LEU A 161 7.42 6.52 19.33
N THR A 162 6.83 7.01 18.23
CA THR A 162 7.20 8.29 17.63
C THR A 162 6.90 9.48 18.55
N ALA A 163 5.77 9.46 19.24
CA ALA A 163 5.38 10.52 20.18
C ALA A 163 6.20 10.46 21.49
N GLY A 164 6.54 9.25 21.96
CA GLY A 164 7.17 9.05 23.26
C GLY A 164 8.68 9.23 23.27
N ILE A 165 9.38 8.82 22.20
CA ILE A 165 10.84 8.74 22.21
C ILE A 165 11.51 10.11 22.38
N GLY A 166 10.91 11.17 21.87
CA GLY A 166 11.39 12.54 22.02
C GLY A 166 11.00 13.21 23.35
N ASN A 167 10.08 12.61 24.11
CA ASN A 167 9.49 13.19 25.32
C ASN A 167 9.89 12.44 26.60
N THR A 168 10.74 11.42 26.51
CA THR A 168 11.20 10.63 27.64
C THR A 168 12.69 10.76 27.84
N VAL A 169 13.14 10.78 29.11
CA VAL A 169 14.56 10.85 29.46
C VAL A 169 15.15 9.44 29.46
N MET A 170 16.34 9.29 28.88
CA MET A 170 17.08 8.02 28.87
C MET A 170 17.32 7.50 30.30
N GLY A 171 17.16 6.18 30.49
CA GLY A 171 17.32 5.51 31.78
C GLY A 171 16.11 5.62 32.72
N THR A 172 14.99 6.12 32.23
CA THR A 172 13.72 6.12 32.98
C THR A 172 12.83 4.96 32.55
N LEU A 173 12.01 4.44 33.47
CA LEU A 173 11.04 3.38 33.18
C LEU A 173 10.19 3.62 31.92
N PRO A 174 9.63 4.82 31.67
CA PRO A 174 8.91 5.11 30.44
C PRO A 174 9.77 4.97 29.17
N ASN A 175 11.05 5.38 29.22
CA ASN A 175 11.96 5.24 28.09
C ASN A 175 12.29 3.76 27.83
N ASP A 176 12.55 2.97 28.86
CA ASP A 176 12.83 1.53 28.73
C ASP A 176 11.61 0.76 28.16
N ALA A 177 10.40 1.17 28.54
CA ALA A 177 9.18 0.65 27.97
C ALA A 177 9.05 0.96 26.45
N LEU A 178 9.44 2.17 26.02
CA LEU A 178 9.45 2.51 24.58
C LEU A 178 10.47 1.70 23.80
N TRP A 179 11.65 1.43 24.36
CA TRP A 179 12.65 0.56 23.73
C TRP A 179 12.14 -0.89 23.61
N SER A 180 11.41 -1.39 24.60
CA SER A 180 10.77 -2.72 24.50
C SER A 180 9.68 -2.75 23.43
N LEU A 181 8.86 -1.69 23.27
CA LEU A 181 7.91 -1.57 22.18
C LEU A 181 8.60 -1.52 20.81
N ALA A 182 9.74 -0.81 20.70
CA ALA A 182 10.53 -0.79 19.47
C ALA A 182 11.05 -2.19 19.11
N LEU A 183 11.51 -2.96 20.09
CA LEU A 183 11.93 -4.35 19.88
C LEU A 183 10.78 -5.22 19.39
N VAL A 184 9.60 -5.12 20.01
CA VAL A 184 8.39 -5.85 19.57
C VAL A 184 8.04 -5.50 18.13
N LEU A 185 8.07 -4.23 17.77
CA LEU A 185 7.77 -3.77 16.41
C LEU A 185 8.78 -4.30 15.39
N LEU A 186 10.06 -4.33 15.77
CA LEU A 186 11.13 -4.89 14.94
C LEU A 186 10.93 -6.40 14.73
N LEU A 187 10.59 -7.15 15.77
CA LEU A 187 10.31 -8.58 15.69
C LEU A 187 9.07 -8.86 14.84
N MET A 188 7.99 -8.10 15.02
CA MET A 188 6.79 -8.21 14.18
C MET A 188 7.10 -7.95 12.71
N SER A 189 7.86 -6.90 12.41
CA SER A 189 8.30 -6.57 11.06
C SER A 189 9.17 -7.68 10.44
N LEU A 190 10.10 -8.24 11.22
CA LEU A 190 10.93 -9.35 10.79
C LEU A 190 10.10 -10.59 10.46
N ILE A 191 9.19 -10.98 11.36
CA ILE A 191 8.29 -12.13 11.17
C ILE A 191 7.45 -11.93 9.91
N PHE A 192 6.87 -10.74 9.74
CA PHE A 192 6.07 -10.41 8.56
C PHE A 192 6.89 -10.52 7.27
N ASN A 193 8.10 -9.96 7.23
CA ASN A 193 9.00 -10.06 6.07
C ASN A 193 9.40 -11.51 5.76
N LEU A 194 9.64 -12.34 6.77
CA LEU A 194 9.96 -13.75 6.58
C LEU A 194 8.76 -14.54 6.03
N LEU A 195 7.54 -14.29 6.54
CA LEU A 195 6.31 -14.89 6.02
C LEU A 195 6.10 -14.55 4.55
N VAL A 196 6.25 -13.28 4.20
CA VAL A 196 6.18 -12.78 2.83
C VAL A 196 7.17 -13.47 1.91
N ARG A 197 8.44 -13.57 2.31
CA ARG A 197 9.48 -14.26 1.54
C ARG A 197 9.14 -15.74 1.31
N THR A 198 8.57 -16.38 2.31
CA THR A 198 8.21 -17.80 2.23
C THR A 198 7.05 -18.03 1.25
N ILE A 199 6.07 -17.15 1.24
CA ILE A 199 4.93 -17.20 0.31
C ILE A 199 5.40 -16.96 -1.13
N ASN A 200 6.27 -15.96 -1.35
CA ASN A 200 6.81 -15.67 -2.68
C ASN A 200 7.66 -16.81 -3.24
N LYS A 201 8.50 -17.47 -2.44
CA LYS A 201 9.27 -18.64 -2.92
C LYS A 201 8.36 -19.76 -3.44
N LYS A 202 7.29 -20.08 -2.73
CA LYS A 202 6.34 -21.11 -3.16
C LYS A 202 5.57 -20.75 -4.45
N GLY A 203 5.34 -19.47 -4.70
CA GLY A 203 4.68 -19.00 -5.92
C GLY A 203 5.57 -19.04 -7.17
N VAL A 204 6.88 -18.93 -7.00
CA VAL A 204 7.86 -18.95 -8.12
C VAL A 204 8.26 -20.38 -8.51
N GLU A 205 8.24 -21.34 -7.58
CA GLU A 205 8.61 -22.74 -7.84
C GLU A 205 7.51 -23.56 -8.53
N GLN A 206 6.29 -23.01 -8.71
CA GLN A 206 5.17 -23.71 -9.37
C GLN A 206 4.98 -23.35 -10.85
N HIS A 207 5.90 -22.62 -11.46
CA HIS A 207 5.95 -22.28 -12.88
C HIS A 207 7.34 -22.48 -13.46
#